data_454a2a6bb16d7ec95bb4181306f0b161
#
_entry.id   454a2a6bb16d7ec95bb4181306f0b161
#
_cell.length_a   1.000
_cell.length_b   1.000
_cell.length_c   1.000
_cell.angle_alpha   90.00
_cell.angle_beta   90.00
_cell.angle_gamma   90.00
#
_symmetry.space_group_name_H-M   'P 1'
#
loop_
_entity.id
_entity.type
_entity.pdbx_description
1 polymer ?
#
loop_
_entity_poly.entity_id
_entity_poly.type
_entity_poly.pdbx_seq_one_letter_code
_entity_poly.pdbx_strand_id
1 'polypeptide(L)'
;YPNAPILGSYGGSLSNSGEELRLLDPNGQIVFSVNYSADSPWPSEADGNGASLELVSQLASERDSSNWRASLVPGGTPGDILFLSTQLSLTGGRMAIRFLGLPGNTYSLHTRDDLGSGKWRKLEVNEFVTEMKVVEFVVSPDNGKGQQFYRVSTP
;
A
#
# COMPACT_ATOMS: atom_id res chain seq x y z
N TYR A 1 14.47 -2.88 10.83
CA TYR A 1 14.07 -2.26 9.53
C TYR A 1 15.31 -1.83 8.73
N PRO A 2 16.08 -2.79 8.16
CA PRO A 2 17.38 -2.50 7.57
C PRO A 2 17.32 -1.59 6.34
N ASN A 3 16.16 -1.50 5.70
CA ASN A 3 15.96 -0.70 4.48
C ASN A 3 15.17 0.59 4.72
N ALA A 4 14.72 0.84 5.95
CA ALA A 4 13.97 2.06 6.24
C ALA A 4 14.91 3.27 6.29
N PRO A 5 14.64 4.35 5.56
CA PRO A 5 15.40 5.58 5.67
C PRO A 5 15.10 6.23 7.03
N ILE A 6 16.07 6.21 7.94
CA ILE A 6 15.96 6.87 9.23
C ILE A 6 16.42 8.31 9.07
N LEU A 7 15.50 9.26 9.21
CA LEU A 7 15.78 10.69 9.10
C LEU A 7 16.31 11.30 10.39
N GLY A 8 16.04 10.68 11.53
CA GLY A 8 16.48 11.16 12.83
C GLY A 8 15.82 10.40 13.98
N SER A 9 16.12 10.83 15.19
CA SER A 9 15.51 10.32 16.42
C SER A 9 14.71 11.44 17.11
N TYR A 10 13.66 11.05 17.83
CA TYR A 10 12.93 11.96 18.71
C TYR A 10 13.13 11.59 20.18
N GLY A 11 12.90 12.53 21.09
CA GLY A 11 12.95 12.27 22.54
C GLY A 11 11.55 12.01 23.12
N GLY A 12 11.44 11.08 24.05
CA GLY A 12 10.18 10.72 24.70
C GLY A 12 9.59 9.40 24.21
N SER A 13 8.32 9.17 24.53
CA SER A 13 7.54 8.01 24.13
C SER A 13 6.18 8.45 23.61
N LEU A 14 5.65 7.71 22.66
CA LEU A 14 4.31 7.94 22.13
C LEU A 14 3.25 7.57 23.18
N SER A 15 2.18 8.34 23.21
CA SER A 15 1.04 8.10 24.12
C SER A 15 0.25 6.88 23.67
N ASN A 16 -0.03 5.95 24.58
CA ASN A 16 -0.92 4.82 24.32
C ASN A 16 -2.41 5.23 24.11
N SER A 17 -2.80 6.41 24.62
CA SER A 17 -4.19 6.89 24.47
C SER A 17 -4.40 7.75 23.23
N GLY A 18 -3.31 8.10 22.56
CA GLY A 18 -3.36 9.02 21.42
C GLY A 18 -2.73 10.37 21.71
N GLU A 19 -2.23 11.01 20.69
CA GLU A 19 -1.65 12.35 20.70
C GLU A 19 -1.51 12.93 19.30
N GLU A 20 -1.19 14.20 19.19
CA GLU A 20 -0.85 14.84 17.94
C GLU A 20 0.64 14.72 17.66
N LEU A 21 0.98 14.10 16.51
CA LEU A 21 2.33 14.07 15.98
C LEU A 21 2.48 15.08 14.85
N ARG A 22 3.57 15.82 14.85
CA ARG A 22 3.88 16.81 13.81
C ARG A 22 5.30 16.60 13.29
N LEU A 23 5.44 16.60 11.98
CA LEU A 23 6.72 16.75 11.30
C LEU A 23 6.83 18.17 10.79
N LEU A 24 7.91 18.85 11.17
CA LEU A 24 8.16 20.24 10.78
C LEU A 24 9.33 20.29 9.80
N ASP A 25 9.29 21.25 8.87
CA ASP A 25 10.43 21.60 8.05
C ASP A 25 11.46 22.46 8.86
N PRO A 26 12.65 22.76 8.31
CA PRO A 26 13.63 23.59 9.00
C PRO A 26 13.15 25.02 9.32
N ASN A 27 12.09 25.50 8.69
CA ASN A 27 11.48 26.81 8.94
C ASN A 27 10.37 26.76 10.00
N GLY A 28 10.08 25.56 10.56
CA GLY A 28 9.03 25.35 11.54
C GLY A 28 7.63 25.19 10.93
N GLN A 29 7.52 24.99 9.61
CA GLN A 29 6.24 24.75 8.96
C GLN A 29 5.87 23.27 9.07
N ILE A 30 4.58 22.99 9.30
CA ILE A 30 4.07 21.62 9.39
C ILE A 30 4.05 21.02 7.99
N VAL A 31 4.82 19.96 7.77
CA VAL A 31 4.81 19.15 6.54
C VAL A 31 3.94 17.91 6.65
N PHE A 32 3.69 17.47 7.89
CA PHE A 32 2.82 16.34 8.19
C PHE A 32 2.27 16.48 9.60
N SER A 33 1.00 16.16 9.81
CA SER A 33 0.47 16.05 11.16
C SER A 33 -0.66 15.03 11.23
N VAL A 34 -0.66 14.21 12.28
CA VAL A 34 -1.70 13.26 12.59
C VAL A 34 -2.05 13.34 14.07
N ASN A 35 -3.34 13.30 14.37
CA ASN A 35 -3.84 13.18 15.74
C ASN A 35 -4.45 11.79 15.88
N TYR A 36 -3.63 10.80 16.25
CA TYR A 36 -4.08 9.43 16.41
C TYR A 36 -4.72 9.21 17.77
N SER A 37 -5.52 8.17 17.88
CA SER A 37 -6.18 7.75 19.13
C SER A 37 -6.18 6.21 19.22
N ALA A 38 -6.34 5.68 20.43
CA ALA A 38 -6.65 4.27 20.67
C ALA A 38 -8.15 3.96 20.50
N ASP A 39 -9.01 5.00 20.50
CA ASP A 39 -10.44 4.85 20.39
C ASP A 39 -10.92 4.79 18.92
N SER A 40 -12.07 4.13 18.71
CA SER A 40 -12.77 4.17 17.42
C SER A 40 -12.97 5.62 16.94
N PRO A 41 -12.75 5.91 15.64
CA PRO A 41 -12.65 4.99 14.50
C PRO A 41 -11.22 4.53 14.15
N TRP A 42 -10.23 4.68 15.01
CA TRP A 42 -8.87 4.20 14.79
C TRP A 42 -8.79 2.67 14.91
N PRO A 43 -7.86 2.02 14.16
CA PRO A 43 -7.70 0.57 14.20
C PRO A 43 -7.23 0.07 15.58
N SER A 44 -8.06 -0.72 16.24
CA SER A 44 -7.78 -1.26 17.59
C SER A 44 -6.62 -2.25 17.63
N GLU A 45 -6.29 -2.89 16.49
CA GLU A 45 -5.19 -3.83 16.38
C GLU A 45 -3.81 -3.17 16.56
N ALA A 46 -3.75 -1.85 16.38
CA ALA A 46 -2.54 -1.06 16.63
C ALA A 46 -2.39 -0.65 18.11
N ASP A 47 -3.41 -0.88 18.93
CA ASP A 47 -3.39 -0.62 20.37
C ASP A 47 -2.89 -1.84 21.15
N GLY A 48 -1.56 -1.97 21.27
CA GLY A 48 -0.91 -3.00 22.09
C GLY A 48 -0.92 -4.42 21.51
N ASN A 49 -1.51 -4.66 20.35
CA ASN A 49 -1.60 -5.99 19.72
C ASN A 49 -0.44 -6.27 18.74
N GLY A 50 0.59 -5.43 18.74
CA GLY A 50 1.81 -5.60 17.96
C GLY A 50 1.75 -5.03 16.54
N ALA A 51 0.58 -4.66 16.03
CA ALA A 51 0.47 -3.93 14.79
C ALA A 51 0.87 -2.45 14.97
N SER A 52 1.31 -1.79 13.92
CA SER A 52 1.49 -0.34 13.88
C SER A 52 0.40 0.31 13.02
N LEU A 53 0.19 1.62 13.17
CA LEU A 53 -0.63 2.39 12.26
C LEU A 53 0.12 2.64 10.96
N GLU A 54 -0.53 2.34 9.84
CA GLU A 54 -0.01 2.56 8.50
C GLU A 54 -0.96 3.41 7.67
N LEU A 55 -0.41 4.39 6.97
CA LEU A 55 -1.17 5.25 6.06
C LEU A 55 -1.59 4.45 4.82
N VAL A 56 -2.87 4.47 4.47
CA VAL A 56 -3.42 3.73 3.32
C VAL A 56 -3.06 4.43 2.01
N SER A 57 -3.14 5.74 1.96
CA SER A 57 -2.85 6.54 0.78
C SER A 57 -2.16 7.85 1.12
N GLN A 58 -1.06 8.13 0.45
CA GLN A 58 -0.36 9.42 0.56
C GLN A 58 -1.11 10.57 -0.15
N LEU A 59 -2.11 10.25 -0.97
CA LEU A 59 -2.94 11.24 -1.68
C LEU A 59 -4.18 11.65 -0.90
N ALA A 60 -4.54 10.90 0.15
CA ALA A 60 -5.65 11.22 1.04
C ALA A 60 -5.13 11.95 2.30
N SER A 61 -6.04 12.59 3.04
CA SER A 61 -5.65 13.31 4.25
C SER A 61 -5.12 12.37 5.33
N GLU A 62 -3.96 12.68 5.86
CA GLU A 62 -3.36 12.01 7.02
C GLU A 62 -4.14 12.26 8.32
N ARG A 63 -5.04 13.25 8.33
CA ARG A 63 -5.88 13.58 9.49
C ARG A 63 -7.17 12.78 9.55
N ASP A 64 -7.49 12.07 8.46
CA ASP A 64 -8.67 11.21 8.39
C ASP A 64 -8.31 9.80 8.87
N SER A 65 -8.92 9.35 9.96
CA SER A 65 -8.71 8.02 10.52
C SER A 65 -9.02 6.89 9.52
N SER A 66 -9.94 7.12 8.57
CA SER A 66 -10.25 6.15 7.51
C SER A 66 -9.10 5.92 6.53
N ASN A 67 -8.11 6.83 6.52
CA ASN A 67 -6.87 6.68 5.74
C ASN A 67 -5.77 5.95 6.52
N TRP A 68 -6.09 5.41 7.68
CA TRP A 68 -5.16 4.63 8.50
C TRP A 68 -5.69 3.21 8.71
N ARG A 69 -4.80 2.27 8.85
CA ARG A 69 -5.09 0.89 9.17
C ARG A 69 -4.02 0.31 10.09
N ALA A 70 -4.34 -0.80 10.71
CA ALA A 70 -3.34 -1.62 11.37
C ALA A 70 -2.43 -2.28 10.33
N SER A 71 -1.15 -2.38 10.64
CA SER A 71 -0.20 -3.13 9.83
C SER A 71 -0.58 -4.62 9.77
N LEU A 72 -0.26 -5.27 8.65
CA LEU A 72 -0.50 -6.70 8.47
C LEU A 72 0.58 -7.57 9.13
N VAL A 73 1.70 -6.98 9.47
CA VAL A 73 2.79 -7.64 10.19
C VAL A 73 3.05 -6.92 11.50
N PRO A 74 3.41 -7.64 12.58
CA PRO A 74 3.80 -7.01 13.83
C PRO A 74 4.94 -6.01 13.62
N GLY A 75 4.80 -4.82 14.21
CA GLY A 75 5.77 -3.74 14.12
C GLY A 75 5.68 -2.89 12.85
N GLY A 76 4.89 -3.30 11.85
CA GLY A 76 4.74 -2.56 10.59
C GLY A 76 5.89 -2.75 9.60
N THR A 77 5.88 -1.94 8.57
CA THR A 77 6.78 -2.06 7.42
C THR A 77 7.35 -0.70 7.01
N PRO A 78 8.04 0.02 7.93
CA PRO A 78 8.56 1.34 7.63
C PRO A 78 9.61 1.29 6.51
N GLY A 79 9.47 2.20 5.57
CA GLY A 79 10.35 2.30 4.40
C GLY A 79 10.05 1.32 3.27
N ASP A 80 9.18 0.36 3.49
CA ASP A 80 8.67 -0.47 2.42
C ASP A 80 7.44 0.17 1.79
N ILE A 81 7.37 0.12 0.48
CA ILE A 81 6.14 0.49 -0.24
C ILE A 81 5.19 -0.70 -0.10
N LEU A 82 4.70 -0.88 1.11
CA LEU A 82 3.59 -1.77 1.35
C LEU A 82 2.35 -1.06 0.92
N PHE A 83 1.72 -1.65 0.06
CA PHE A 83 0.35 -1.52 -0.19
C PHE A 83 -0.10 -0.88 -1.42
N LEU A 84 -0.90 -1.63 -2.06
CA LEU A 84 -1.96 -1.23 -2.98
C LEU A 84 -1.59 -0.14 -4.00
N SER A 85 -0.39 0.41 -3.93
CA SER A 85 0.24 1.05 -5.07
C SER A 85 0.73 -0.05 -5.98
N THR A 86 -0.14 -0.50 -6.86
CA THR A 86 0.29 -1.23 -8.03
C THR A 86 1.35 -0.37 -8.70
N GLN A 87 2.60 -0.72 -8.54
CA GLN A 87 3.67 -0.02 -9.24
C GLN A 87 3.62 -0.46 -10.70
N LEU A 88 3.41 0.53 -11.56
CA LEU A 88 3.48 0.33 -13.01
C LEU A 88 4.85 0.81 -13.50
N SER A 89 5.59 -0.08 -14.14
CA SER A 89 6.81 0.30 -14.84
C SER A 89 6.73 -0.13 -16.30
N LEU A 90 7.15 0.74 -17.20
CA LEU A 90 7.25 0.44 -18.63
C LEU A 90 8.72 0.35 -19.01
N THR A 91 9.16 -0.81 -19.48
CA THR A 91 10.54 -1.02 -19.94
C THR A 91 10.53 -1.88 -21.18
N GLY A 92 11.10 -1.38 -22.28
CA GLY A 92 11.19 -2.11 -23.52
C GLY A 92 9.84 -2.56 -24.12
N GLY A 93 8.77 -1.74 -23.97
CA GLY A 93 7.42 -2.07 -24.43
C GLY A 93 6.69 -3.09 -23.54
N ARG A 94 7.27 -3.50 -22.42
CA ARG A 94 6.62 -4.38 -21.43
C ARG A 94 6.21 -3.58 -20.21
N MET A 95 5.05 -3.91 -19.68
CA MET A 95 4.53 -3.32 -18.45
C MET A 95 4.65 -4.32 -17.32
N ALA A 96 5.30 -3.94 -16.23
CA ALA A 96 5.31 -4.70 -14.99
C ALA A 96 4.33 -4.09 -13.99
N ILE A 97 3.51 -4.95 -13.41
CA ILE A 97 2.54 -4.63 -12.37
C ILE A 97 3.04 -5.31 -11.10
N ARG A 98 3.50 -4.54 -10.12
CA ARG A 98 4.02 -5.03 -8.85
C ARG A 98 3.10 -4.65 -7.70
N PHE A 99 2.88 -5.58 -6.80
CA PHE A 99 2.12 -5.35 -5.57
C PHE A 99 2.53 -6.36 -4.50
N LEU A 100 2.15 -6.09 -3.26
CA LEU A 100 2.39 -7.05 -2.18
C LEU A 100 1.34 -8.15 -2.20
N GLY A 101 1.76 -9.38 -2.34
CA GLY A 101 0.93 -10.56 -2.18
C GLY A 101 0.89 -11.04 -0.73
N LEU A 102 -0.33 -11.34 -0.24
CA LEU A 102 -0.56 -11.85 1.09
C LEU A 102 -0.61 -13.39 1.09
N PRO A 103 -0.11 -14.05 2.14
CA PRO A 103 -0.14 -15.51 2.24
C PRO A 103 -1.55 -16.08 2.11
N GLY A 104 -1.65 -17.25 1.50
CA GLY A 104 -2.92 -17.97 1.32
C GLY A 104 -3.78 -17.46 0.16
N ASN A 105 -3.35 -16.43 -0.56
CA ASN A 105 -4.10 -15.88 -1.69
C ASN A 105 -3.51 -16.34 -3.03
N THR A 106 -4.40 -16.52 -4.01
CA THR A 106 -4.02 -16.66 -5.42
C THR A 106 -4.38 -15.38 -6.15
N TYR A 107 -3.42 -14.80 -6.81
CA TYR A 107 -3.61 -13.56 -7.56
C TYR A 107 -3.72 -13.85 -9.05
N SER A 108 -4.67 -13.21 -9.71
CA SER A 108 -4.92 -13.34 -11.14
C SER A 108 -4.92 -11.97 -11.78
N LEU A 109 -4.24 -11.85 -12.92
CA LEU A 109 -4.29 -10.65 -13.74
C LEU A 109 -5.38 -10.76 -14.80
N HIS A 110 -6.16 -9.73 -14.96
CA HIS A 110 -7.21 -9.62 -15.95
C HIS A 110 -7.00 -8.39 -16.82
N THR A 111 -7.43 -8.47 -18.07
CA THR A 111 -7.41 -7.34 -19.01
C THR A 111 -8.76 -7.13 -19.67
N ARG A 112 -9.01 -5.90 -20.11
CA ARG A 112 -10.11 -5.53 -20.98
C ARG A 112 -9.76 -4.30 -21.81
N ASP A 113 -10.44 -4.12 -22.93
CA ASP A 113 -10.13 -3.06 -23.90
C ASP A 113 -11.03 -1.83 -23.72
N ASP A 114 -12.14 -1.95 -22.98
CA ASP A 114 -13.10 -0.89 -22.74
C ASP A 114 -13.73 -1.01 -21.35
N LEU A 115 -13.80 0.08 -20.58
CA LEU A 115 -14.41 0.10 -19.24
C LEU A 115 -15.95 0.15 -19.28
N GLY A 116 -16.54 0.67 -20.34
CA GLY A 116 -17.99 0.81 -20.47
C GLY A 116 -18.68 -0.48 -20.89
N SER A 117 -18.00 -1.34 -21.60
CA SER A 117 -18.56 -2.57 -22.16
C SER A 117 -17.54 -3.72 -22.13
N GLY A 118 -18.02 -4.94 -22.31
CA GLY A 118 -17.15 -6.13 -22.38
C GLY A 118 -16.83 -6.75 -21.01
N LYS A 119 -16.33 -7.97 -21.08
CA LYS A 119 -15.96 -8.78 -19.90
C LYS A 119 -14.47 -8.69 -19.65
N TRP A 120 -14.11 -8.76 -18.38
CA TRP A 120 -12.71 -8.96 -18.01
C TRP A 120 -12.24 -10.35 -18.48
N ARG A 121 -11.18 -10.39 -19.24
CA ARG A 121 -10.54 -11.62 -19.70
C ARG A 121 -9.35 -11.90 -18.78
N LYS A 122 -9.36 -13.08 -18.16
CA LYS A 122 -8.23 -13.53 -17.35
C LYS A 122 -7.04 -13.79 -18.27
N LEU A 123 -5.88 -13.23 -17.93
CA LEU A 123 -4.62 -13.65 -18.51
C LEU A 123 -4.17 -14.92 -17.79
N GLU A 124 -3.45 -15.82 -18.52
CA GLU A 124 -2.96 -17.09 -17.96
C GLU A 124 -1.77 -16.87 -17.01
N VAL A 125 -1.98 -16.02 -16.01
CA VAL A 125 -0.96 -15.72 -15.01
C VAL A 125 -1.64 -15.84 -13.66
N ASN A 126 -1.24 -16.83 -12.87
CA ASN A 126 -1.69 -17.03 -11.49
C ASN A 126 -0.46 -17.11 -10.61
N GLU A 127 -0.47 -16.39 -9.52
CA GLU A 127 0.56 -16.46 -8.50
C GLU A 127 -0.10 -16.84 -7.17
N PHE A 128 0.19 -18.04 -6.66
CA PHE A 128 -0.18 -18.42 -5.30
C PHE A 128 0.92 -18.02 -4.33
N VAL A 129 0.55 -17.29 -3.30
CA VAL A 129 1.47 -16.72 -2.34
C VAL A 129 1.42 -17.51 -1.04
N THR A 130 2.54 -18.14 -0.67
CA THR A 130 2.69 -18.90 0.59
C THR A 130 3.22 -18.06 1.73
N GLU A 131 3.92 -16.99 1.41
CA GLU A 131 4.48 -16.01 2.34
C GLU A 131 4.32 -14.61 1.78
N MET A 132 4.40 -13.58 2.62
CA MET A 132 4.32 -12.20 2.17
C MET A 132 5.49 -11.88 1.24
N LYS A 133 5.19 -11.52 -0.01
CA LYS A 133 6.20 -11.19 -1.02
C LYS A 133 5.67 -10.22 -2.07
N VAL A 134 6.59 -9.58 -2.76
CA VAL A 134 6.23 -8.80 -3.96
C VAL A 134 5.83 -9.77 -5.07
N VAL A 135 4.61 -9.61 -5.56
CA VAL A 135 4.11 -10.29 -6.76
C VAL A 135 4.33 -9.36 -7.95
N GLU A 136 4.86 -9.91 -9.03
CA GLU A 136 5.07 -9.18 -10.28
C GLU A 136 4.35 -9.90 -11.43
N PHE A 137 3.48 -9.18 -12.13
CA PHE A 137 2.94 -9.59 -13.41
C PHE A 137 3.56 -8.77 -14.53
N VAL A 138 4.16 -9.43 -15.52
CA VAL A 138 4.75 -8.75 -16.67
C VAL A 138 3.90 -9.04 -17.90
N VAL A 139 3.40 -7.98 -18.51
CA VAL A 139 2.58 -8.06 -19.72
C VAL A 139 3.19 -7.24 -20.86
N SER A 140 2.90 -7.66 -22.09
CA SER A 140 3.17 -6.87 -23.29
C SER A 140 1.84 -6.27 -23.74
N PRO A 141 1.63 -4.96 -23.57
CA PRO A 141 0.43 -4.31 -24.09
C PRO A 141 0.35 -4.48 -25.60
N ASP A 142 -0.86 -4.67 -26.10
CA ASP A 142 -1.10 -4.73 -27.56
C ASP A 142 -1.05 -3.31 -28.13
N ASN A 143 0.06 -2.99 -28.79
CA ASN A 143 0.28 -1.66 -29.38
C ASN A 143 -0.69 -1.32 -30.53
N GLY A 144 -1.47 -2.30 -31.02
CA GLY A 144 -2.52 -2.09 -32.01
C GLY A 144 -3.84 -1.57 -31.41
N LYS A 145 -3.95 -1.58 -30.06
CA LYS A 145 -5.14 -1.12 -29.34
C LYS A 145 -4.93 0.28 -28.79
N GLY A 146 -5.94 1.13 -28.92
CA GLY A 146 -5.87 2.50 -28.45
C GLY A 146 -5.81 2.62 -26.90
N GLN A 147 -6.34 1.62 -26.19
CA GLN A 147 -6.30 1.53 -24.72
C GLN A 147 -6.46 0.11 -24.23
N GLN A 148 -5.87 -0.20 -23.10
CA GLN A 148 -6.07 -1.46 -22.39
C GLN A 148 -6.10 -1.20 -20.88
N PHE A 149 -6.99 -1.90 -20.20
CA PHE A 149 -7.15 -1.84 -18.75
C PHE A 149 -6.73 -3.16 -18.14
N TYR A 150 -6.13 -3.08 -16.97
CA TYR A 150 -5.67 -4.24 -16.22
C TYR A 150 -6.21 -4.16 -14.80
N ARG A 151 -6.52 -5.31 -14.22
CA ARG A 151 -6.80 -5.43 -12.79
C ARG A 151 -6.21 -6.71 -12.24
N VAL A 152 -5.79 -6.65 -11.00
CA VAL A 152 -5.47 -7.83 -10.20
C VAL A 152 -6.69 -8.20 -9.36
N SER A 153 -6.97 -9.48 -9.23
CA SER A 153 -8.03 -9.99 -8.35
C SER A 153 -7.56 -11.23 -7.60
N THR A 154 -8.11 -11.45 -6.45
CA THR A 154 -8.16 -12.75 -5.77
C THR A 154 -9.46 -13.45 -6.13
N PRO A 155 -9.53 -14.79 -6.04
CA PRO A 155 -10.76 -15.57 -6.22
C PRO A 155 -11.86 -15.13 -5.28
#